data_927aea798d66e2cae39aa393a99916df
#
_entry.id   927aea798d66e2cae39aa393a99916df
#
_cell.length_a   1.000
_cell.length_b   1.000
_cell.length_c   1.000
_cell.angle_alpha   90.00
_cell.angle_beta   90.00
_cell.angle_gamma   90.00
#
_symmetry.space_group_name_H-M   'P 1'
#
loop_
_entity.id
_entity.type
_entity.pdbx_description
1 polymer ?
#
loop_
_entity_poly.entity_id
_entity_poly.type
_entity_poly.pdbx_seq_one_letter_code
_entity_poly.pdbx_strand_id
1 'polypeptide(L)'
;IEKSGNLLDLGCGSGVVGMVLYKMGKIDKKLYASDISEDAISQLENNCANSNTPVDARTGSTFDPWNGMKFDYIVDDVSGVSELIAEISPWFDDTSCATGVDGTDLIIDVINKSKLYLNSNGKLFFPVLSLSNVNKIVNCAQNEFDNVVRLSRKEWVMPKELASHLEE
;
A
#
# COMPACT_ATOMS: atom_id res chain seq x y z
N ILE A 1 -8.70 8.24 -9.18
CA ILE A 1 -9.53 7.25 -9.89
C ILE A 1 -10.71 7.98 -10.50
N GLU A 2 -10.79 8.00 -11.83
CA GLU A 2 -11.85 8.72 -12.56
C GLU A 2 -13.12 7.89 -12.73
N LYS A 3 -12.98 6.61 -13.00
CA LYS A 3 -14.08 5.66 -13.20
C LYS A 3 -14.04 4.59 -12.12
N SER A 4 -15.17 3.94 -11.86
CA SER A 4 -15.19 2.74 -11.02
C SER A 4 -14.52 1.56 -11.71
N GLY A 5 -14.06 0.58 -10.93
CA GLY A 5 -13.42 -0.63 -11.45
C GLY A 5 -13.14 -1.64 -10.34
N ASN A 6 -12.57 -2.77 -10.73
CA ASN A 6 -12.03 -3.73 -9.77
C ASN A 6 -10.77 -3.15 -9.11
N LEU A 7 -10.80 -2.97 -7.80
CA LEU A 7 -9.72 -2.38 -7.04
C LEU A 7 -9.17 -3.36 -6.01
N LEU A 8 -7.85 -3.46 -5.97
CA LEU A 8 -7.10 -4.17 -4.94
C LEU A 8 -6.41 -3.16 -4.01
N ASP A 9 -6.59 -3.34 -2.71
CA ASP A 9 -5.94 -2.62 -1.62
C ASP A 9 -4.88 -3.53 -1.00
N LEU A 10 -3.60 -3.25 -1.25
CA LEU A 10 -2.44 -4.00 -0.76
C LEU A 10 -1.89 -3.34 0.50
N GLY A 11 -1.64 -4.13 1.55
CA GLY A 11 -1.26 -3.60 2.85
C GLY A 11 -2.44 -2.82 3.47
N CYS A 12 -3.63 -3.39 3.37
CA CYS A 12 -4.88 -2.68 3.62
C CYS A 12 -5.11 -2.28 5.08
N GLY A 13 -4.37 -2.85 6.03
CA GLY A 13 -4.57 -2.61 7.46
C GLY A 13 -6.03 -2.79 7.86
N SER A 14 -6.60 -1.80 8.53
CA SER A 14 -8.02 -1.79 8.92
C SER A 14 -9.01 -1.47 7.78
N GLY A 15 -8.52 -1.26 6.54
CA GLY A 15 -9.32 -1.08 5.33
C GLY A 15 -9.81 0.34 5.06
N VAL A 16 -9.23 1.34 5.70
CA VAL A 16 -9.71 2.74 5.58
C VAL A 16 -9.70 3.21 4.13
N VAL A 17 -8.60 2.97 3.40
CA VAL A 17 -8.45 3.44 2.02
C VAL A 17 -9.47 2.77 1.10
N GLY A 18 -9.52 1.45 1.09
CA GLY A 18 -10.46 0.70 0.25
C GLY A 18 -11.91 1.01 0.55
N MET A 19 -12.30 1.08 1.82
CA MET A 19 -13.66 1.41 2.24
C MET A 19 -14.09 2.81 1.82
N VAL A 20 -13.21 3.81 1.96
CA VAL A 20 -13.47 5.18 1.48
C VAL A 20 -13.67 5.19 -0.03
N LEU A 21 -12.80 4.52 -0.78
CA LEU A 21 -12.93 4.42 -2.24
C LEU A 21 -14.23 3.71 -2.66
N TYR A 22 -14.64 2.67 -1.93
CA TYR A 22 -15.93 2.02 -2.16
C TYR A 22 -17.10 2.99 -1.93
N LYS A 23 -17.12 3.71 -0.82
CA LYS A 23 -18.17 4.72 -0.51
C LYS A 23 -18.21 5.86 -1.52
N MET A 24 -17.08 6.19 -2.13
CA MET A 24 -16.97 7.18 -3.21
C MET A 24 -17.44 6.64 -4.57
N GLY A 25 -17.89 5.39 -4.67
CA GLY A 25 -18.29 4.76 -5.93
C GLY A 25 -17.15 4.50 -6.89
N LYS A 26 -15.93 4.27 -6.38
CA LYS A 26 -14.73 3.98 -7.18
C LYS A 26 -14.47 2.48 -7.34
N ILE A 27 -15.25 1.65 -6.68
CA ILE A 27 -15.18 0.19 -6.72
C ILE A 27 -16.52 -0.37 -7.23
N ASP A 28 -16.48 -1.24 -8.24
CA ASP A 28 -17.68 -1.69 -8.95
C ASP A 28 -18.56 -2.62 -8.11
N LYS A 29 -17.99 -3.67 -7.54
CA LYS A 29 -18.75 -4.74 -6.88
C LYS A 29 -18.40 -4.94 -5.44
N LYS A 30 -17.13 -5.22 -5.19
CA LYS A 30 -16.57 -5.46 -3.86
C LYS A 30 -15.14 -4.96 -3.80
N LEU A 31 -14.70 -4.64 -2.61
CA LEU A 31 -13.31 -4.37 -2.30
C LEU A 31 -12.54 -5.70 -2.32
N TYR A 32 -11.39 -5.73 -2.98
CA TYR A 32 -10.38 -6.78 -2.81
C TYR A 32 -9.28 -6.19 -1.94
N ALA A 33 -8.88 -6.89 -0.89
CA ALA A 33 -7.91 -6.35 0.05
C ALA A 33 -7.05 -7.45 0.66
N SER A 34 -5.77 -7.18 0.86
CA SER A 34 -4.88 -8.10 1.54
C SER A 34 -3.92 -7.39 2.48
N ASP A 35 -3.56 -8.12 3.53
CA ASP A 35 -2.54 -7.73 4.49
C ASP A 35 -1.79 -8.98 4.95
N ILE A 36 -0.55 -8.83 5.40
CA ILE A 36 0.21 -9.94 5.97
C ILE A 36 -0.28 -10.30 7.39
N SER A 37 -0.90 -9.35 8.09
CA SER A 37 -1.44 -9.50 9.43
C SER A 37 -2.86 -10.07 9.39
N GLU A 38 -3.07 -11.23 10.03
CA GLU A 38 -4.40 -11.82 10.23
C GLU A 38 -5.30 -10.90 11.09
N ASP A 39 -4.71 -10.20 12.05
CA ASP A 39 -5.45 -9.24 12.89
C ASP A 39 -5.95 -8.05 12.07
N ALA A 40 -5.14 -7.53 11.14
CA ALA A 40 -5.54 -6.48 10.22
C ALA A 40 -6.71 -6.94 9.34
N ILE A 41 -6.64 -8.14 8.78
CA ILE A 41 -7.73 -8.73 7.99
C ILE A 41 -9.00 -8.89 8.82
N SER A 42 -8.90 -9.38 10.04
CA SER A 42 -10.05 -9.51 10.95
C SER A 42 -10.70 -8.16 11.26
N GLN A 43 -9.89 -7.11 11.47
CA GLN A 43 -10.38 -5.75 11.67
C GLN A 43 -11.05 -5.20 10.41
N LEU A 44 -10.45 -5.40 9.23
CA LEU A 44 -11.04 -5.00 7.95
C LEU A 44 -12.41 -5.64 7.75
N GLU A 45 -12.54 -6.97 7.95
CA GLU A 45 -13.81 -7.68 7.79
C GLU A 45 -14.89 -7.12 8.71
N ASN A 46 -14.55 -6.87 9.98
CA ASN A 46 -15.47 -6.25 10.94
C ASN A 46 -15.89 -4.83 10.51
N ASN A 47 -14.95 -4.02 10.07
CA ASN A 47 -15.23 -2.66 9.58
C ASN A 47 -16.11 -2.67 8.33
N CYS A 48 -15.84 -3.58 7.41
CA CYS A 48 -16.61 -3.76 6.18
C CYS A 48 -18.03 -4.23 6.49
N ALA A 49 -18.22 -5.17 7.41
CA ALA A 49 -19.53 -5.63 7.87
C ALA A 49 -20.34 -4.47 8.49
N ASN A 50 -19.74 -3.70 9.39
CA ASN A 50 -20.38 -2.55 10.04
C ASN A 50 -20.76 -1.43 9.05
N SER A 51 -20.02 -1.30 7.95
CA SER A 51 -20.26 -0.27 6.93
C SER A 51 -21.04 -0.75 5.71
N ASN A 52 -21.47 -2.01 5.69
CA ASN A 52 -22.08 -2.66 4.53
C ASN A 52 -21.21 -2.54 3.25
N THR A 53 -19.92 -2.76 3.38
CA THR A 53 -18.97 -2.77 2.27
C THR A 53 -18.66 -4.22 1.89
N PRO A 54 -19.07 -4.71 0.71
CA PRO A 54 -18.71 -6.06 0.27
C PRO A 54 -17.18 -6.16 0.10
N VAL A 55 -16.57 -7.19 0.67
CA VAL A 55 -15.12 -7.39 0.64
C VAL A 55 -14.74 -8.85 0.33
N ASP A 56 -13.60 -9.01 -0.34
CA ASP A 56 -12.84 -10.25 -0.45
C ASP A 56 -11.49 -9.96 0.20
N ALA A 57 -11.38 -10.29 1.48
CA ALA A 57 -10.21 -10.03 2.30
C ALA A 57 -9.35 -11.29 2.39
N ARG A 58 -8.04 -11.17 2.24
CA ARG A 58 -7.13 -12.32 2.25
C ARG A 58 -5.85 -12.00 3.00
N THR A 59 -5.41 -12.93 3.84
CA THR A 59 -4.09 -12.84 4.48
C THR A 59 -3.01 -13.28 3.50
N GLY A 60 -1.93 -12.52 3.39
CA GLY A 60 -0.76 -12.87 2.59
C GLY A 60 0.08 -11.67 2.19
N SER A 61 1.31 -11.94 1.75
CA SER A 61 2.24 -10.90 1.34
C SER A 61 1.94 -10.42 -0.07
N THR A 62 1.86 -9.12 -0.23
CA THR A 62 1.70 -8.44 -1.53
C THR A 62 0.68 -9.14 -2.45
N PHE A 63 1.11 -9.73 -3.57
CA PHE A 63 0.25 -10.36 -4.57
C PHE A 63 -0.01 -11.85 -4.37
N ASP A 64 0.61 -12.52 -3.41
CA ASP A 64 0.51 -13.97 -3.23
C ASP A 64 -0.94 -14.49 -3.18
N PRO A 65 -1.88 -13.81 -2.49
CA PRO A 65 -3.26 -14.27 -2.43
C PRO A 65 -4.04 -14.09 -3.75
N TRP A 66 -3.51 -13.33 -4.73
CA TRP A 66 -4.24 -12.84 -5.90
C TRP A 66 -3.88 -13.52 -7.21
N ASN A 67 -3.23 -14.67 -7.16
CA ASN A 67 -2.79 -15.39 -8.36
C ASN A 67 -3.94 -15.60 -9.36
N GLY A 68 -3.69 -15.24 -10.62
CA GLY A 68 -4.65 -15.36 -11.72
C GLY A 68 -5.72 -14.26 -11.76
N MET A 69 -5.71 -13.31 -10.84
CA MET A 69 -6.62 -12.15 -10.85
C MET A 69 -6.00 -10.93 -11.51
N LYS A 70 -6.87 -10.05 -12.04
CA LYS A 70 -6.47 -8.77 -12.61
C LYS A 70 -7.39 -7.65 -12.14
N PHE A 71 -6.81 -6.47 -11.97
CA PHE A 71 -7.45 -5.31 -11.40
C PHE A 71 -7.32 -4.08 -12.33
N ASP A 72 -8.29 -3.18 -12.25
CA ASP A 72 -8.23 -1.89 -12.93
C ASP A 72 -7.41 -0.89 -12.11
N TYR A 73 -7.41 -1.09 -10.80
CA TYR A 73 -6.67 -0.26 -9.86
C TYR A 73 -6.02 -1.13 -8.78
N ILE A 74 -4.77 -0.82 -8.49
CA ILE A 74 -4.07 -1.32 -7.31
C ILE A 74 -3.69 -0.08 -6.49
N VAL A 75 -4.13 -0.05 -5.25
CA VAL A 75 -3.67 0.92 -4.25
C VAL A 75 -2.77 0.16 -3.30
N ASP A 76 -1.58 0.65 -3.11
CA ASP A 76 -0.58 0.04 -2.28
C ASP A 76 -0.25 0.96 -1.10
N ASP A 77 -0.29 0.42 0.10
CA ASP A 77 0.10 1.08 1.35
C ASP A 77 0.94 0.14 2.22
N VAL A 78 1.75 -0.71 1.56
CA VAL A 78 2.72 -1.55 2.26
C VAL A 78 3.78 -0.68 2.93
N SER A 79 4.42 -1.20 3.97
CA SER A 79 5.47 -0.47 4.68
C SER A 79 6.59 0.00 3.72
N GLY A 80 6.96 1.26 3.83
CA GLY A 80 7.99 1.92 3.03
C GLY A 80 8.97 2.72 3.88
N VAL A 81 9.23 2.27 5.11
CA VAL A 81 10.20 2.88 6.04
C VAL A 81 11.45 2.02 6.07
N SER A 82 12.63 2.64 6.05
CA SER A 82 13.91 1.95 6.23
C SER A 82 13.91 1.09 7.49
N GLU A 83 14.39 -0.15 7.39
CA GLU A 83 14.54 -1.05 8.54
C GLU A 83 15.42 -0.42 9.64
N LEU A 84 16.47 0.32 9.26
CA LEU A 84 17.34 1.01 10.23
C LEU A 84 16.57 2.06 11.05
N ILE A 85 15.60 2.75 10.45
CA ILE A 85 14.74 3.71 11.16
C ILE A 85 13.74 2.96 12.03
N ALA A 86 13.16 1.87 11.53
CA ALA A 86 12.21 1.06 12.27
C ALA A 86 12.85 0.42 13.51
N GLU A 87 14.10 -0.06 13.42
CA GLU A 87 14.82 -0.68 14.52
C GLU A 87 15.14 0.27 15.67
N ILE A 88 15.38 1.54 15.40
CA ILE A 88 15.76 2.54 16.44
C ILE A 88 14.55 3.30 16.98
N SER A 89 13.39 3.19 16.38
CA SER A 89 12.22 3.98 16.77
C SER A 89 11.04 3.12 17.22
N PRO A 90 10.62 3.22 18.50
CA PRO A 90 9.43 2.53 19.02
C PRO A 90 8.13 2.85 18.26
N TRP A 91 8.14 3.86 17.40
CA TRP A 91 6.99 4.21 16.56
C TRP A 91 6.58 3.09 15.59
N PHE A 92 7.51 2.17 15.33
CA PHE A 92 7.33 1.10 14.35
C PHE A 92 7.30 -0.30 14.95
N ASP A 93 7.33 -0.41 16.31
CA ASP A 93 7.38 -1.70 17.02
C ASP A 93 6.27 -2.68 16.60
N ASP A 94 5.07 -2.16 16.31
CA ASP A 94 3.91 -2.96 15.89
C ASP A 94 3.74 -3.05 14.36
N THR A 95 4.71 -2.54 13.60
CA THR A 95 4.62 -2.50 12.14
C THR A 95 5.60 -3.47 11.51
N SER A 96 5.13 -4.35 10.63
CA SER A 96 6.04 -5.17 9.83
C SER A 96 6.82 -4.30 8.85
N CYS A 97 8.11 -4.12 9.11
CA CYS A 97 9.01 -3.28 8.32
C CYS A 97 10.09 -4.11 7.59
N ALA A 98 9.75 -5.29 7.05
CA ALA A 98 10.66 -6.08 6.22
C ALA A 98 10.85 -5.41 4.84
N THR A 99 11.40 -4.20 4.86
CA THR A 99 11.45 -3.26 3.72
C THR A 99 12.87 -3.04 3.20
N GLY A 100 13.85 -3.71 3.80
CA GLY A 100 15.27 -3.53 3.51
C GLY A 100 15.87 -2.27 4.13
N VAL A 101 17.19 -2.19 4.08
CA VAL A 101 17.98 -1.11 4.71
C VAL A 101 17.55 0.28 4.27
N ASP A 102 17.10 0.45 3.03
CA ASP A 102 16.68 1.73 2.47
C ASP A 102 15.15 1.87 2.30
N GLY A 103 14.37 0.97 2.88
CA GLY A 103 12.91 1.03 2.89
C GLY A 103 12.24 0.79 1.54
N THR A 104 12.91 0.08 0.61
CA THR A 104 12.42 -0.01 -0.77
C THR A 104 12.02 -1.40 -1.23
N ASP A 105 12.37 -2.46 -0.50
CA ASP A 105 12.25 -3.83 -1.00
C ASP A 105 10.80 -4.22 -1.31
N LEU A 106 9.86 -3.93 -0.41
CA LEU A 106 8.44 -4.26 -0.62
C LEU A 106 7.84 -3.45 -1.78
N ILE A 107 8.03 -2.15 -1.80
CA ILE A 107 7.45 -1.30 -2.85
C ILE A 107 8.04 -1.59 -4.22
N ILE A 108 9.33 -1.92 -4.31
CA ILE A 108 9.96 -2.34 -5.56
C ILE A 108 9.39 -3.68 -6.03
N ASP A 109 9.17 -4.63 -5.13
CA ASP A 109 8.51 -5.90 -5.45
C ASP A 109 7.10 -5.65 -6.00
N VAL A 110 6.32 -4.78 -5.35
CA VAL A 110 4.98 -4.39 -5.83
C VAL A 110 5.05 -3.74 -7.22
N ILE A 111 5.94 -2.79 -7.44
CA ILE A 111 6.09 -2.11 -8.74
C ILE A 111 6.41 -3.13 -9.84
N ASN A 112 7.40 -3.99 -9.63
CA ASN A 112 7.87 -4.98 -10.60
C ASN A 112 6.81 -6.03 -10.95
N LYS A 113 6.01 -6.45 -9.97
CA LYS A 113 4.98 -7.48 -10.17
C LYS A 113 3.64 -6.94 -10.63
N SER A 114 3.34 -5.66 -10.38
CA SER A 114 2.00 -5.08 -10.56
C SER A 114 1.44 -5.25 -11.96
N LYS A 115 2.26 -5.20 -13.02
CA LYS A 115 1.80 -5.44 -14.41
C LYS A 115 1.18 -6.81 -14.62
N LEU A 116 1.58 -7.82 -13.85
CA LEU A 116 0.99 -9.15 -13.91
C LEU A 116 -0.45 -9.17 -13.37
N TYR A 117 -0.79 -8.20 -12.54
CA TYR A 117 -2.07 -8.08 -11.84
C TYR A 117 -2.91 -6.89 -12.30
N LEU A 118 -2.40 -6.06 -13.19
CA LEU A 118 -3.16 -4.97 -13.80
C LEU A 118 -3.81 -5.39 -15.12
N ASN A 119 -5.02 -4.90 -15.36
CA ASN A 119 -5.63 -4.88 -16.70
C ASN A 119 -4.85 -3.94 -17.63
N SER A 120 -5.11 -4.01 -18.95
CA SER A 120 -4.32 -3.29 -19.98
C SER A 120 -4.18 -1.78 -19.77
N ASN A 121 -5.16 -1.13 -19.13
CA ASN A 121 -5.14 0.29 -18.78
C ASN A 121 -5.19 0.51 -17.27
N GLY A 122 -4.84 -0.52 -16.51
CA GLY A 122 -4.85 -0.47 -15.05
C GLY A 122 -3.81 0.49 -14.51
N LYS A 123 -4.04 0.97 -13.29
CA LYS A 123 -3.17 1.96 -12.63
C LYS A 123 -2.76 1.46 -11.26
N LEU A 124 -1.47 1.63 -10.95
CA LEU A 124 -0.91 1.45 -9.62
C LEU A 124 -0.80 2.81 -8.93
N PHE A 125 -1.28 2.87 -7.69
CA PHE A 125 -1.13 4.03 -6.79
C PHE A 125 -0.33 3.59 -5.58
N PHE A 126 0.70 4.33 -5.23
CA PHE A 126 1.53 4.04 -4.06
C PHE A 126 2.07 5.32 -3.43
N PRO A 127 2.26 5.36 -2.10
CA PRO A 127 2.95 6.43 -1.42
C PRO A 127 4.46 6.29 -1.58
N VAL A 128 5.17 7.40 -1.47
CA VAL A 128 6.63 7.43 -1.35
C VAL A 128 6.98 8.32 -0.18
N LEU A 129 7.57 7.73 0.84
CA LEU A 129 7.97 8.43 2.06
C LEU A 129 9.42 8.90 1.97
N SER A 130 9.72 10.06 2.57
CA SER A 130 11.10 10.55 2.68
C SER A 130 11.97 9.73 3.65
N LEU A 131 11.38 8.78 4.37
CA LEU A 131 12.06 7.81 5.24
C LEU A 131 12.55 6.57 4.47
N SER A 132 12.51 6.62 3.15
CA SER A 132 13.01 5.59 2.23
C SER A 132 13.83 6.20 1.10
N ASN A 133 14.44 5.35 0.26
CA ASN A 133 15.16 5.81 -0.92
C ASN A 133 14.20 6.19 -2.06
N VAL A 134 13.70 7.43 -2.00
CA VAL A 134 12.75 8.00 -2.96
C VAL A 134 13.22 7.85 -4.42
N ASN A 135 14.50 8.13 -4.69
CA ASN A 135 15.03 8.08 -6.06
C ASN A 135 15.01 6.65 -6.63
N LYS A 136 15.35 5.67 -5.81
CA LYS A 136 15.34 4.26 -6.21
C LYS A 136 13.91 3.80 -6.56
N ILE A 137 12.92 4.17 -5.76
CA ILE A 137 11.50 3.86 -6.01
C ILE A 137 11.01 4.52 -7.30
N VAL A 138 11.25 5.83 -7.46
CA VAL A 138 10.80 6.57 -8.64
C VAL A 138 11.45 6.05 -9.92
N ASN A 139 12.76 5.77 -9.89
CA ASN A 139 13.46 5.20 -11.02
C ASN A 139 12.92 3.81 -11.40
N CYS A 140 12.64 2.96 -10.40
CA CYS A 140 12.01 1.66 -10.64
C CYS A 140 10.66 1.83 -11.33
N ALA A 141 9.79 2.70 -10.83
CA ALA A 141 8.50 2.95 -11.43
C ALA A 141 8.61 3.48 -12.87
N GLN A 142 9.54 4.40 -13.14
CA GLN A 142 9.79 4.95 -14.48
C GLN A 142 10.33 3.91 -15.48
N ASN A 143 11.05 2.91 -15.00
CA ASN A 143 11.51 1.79 -15.84
C ASN A 143 10.37 0.81 -16.16
N GLU A 144 9.42 0.66 -15.24
CA GLU A 144 8.31 -0.28 -15.41
C GLU A 144 7.11 0.31 -16.14
N PHE A 145 6.82 1.60 -15.99
CA PHE A 145 5.62 2.23 -16.52
C PHE A 145 5.94 3.40 -17.46
N ASP A 146 5.24 3.47 -18.59
CA ASP A 146 5.40 4.55 -19.58
C ASP A 146 4.99 5.92 -19.04
N ASN A 147 4.11 5.95 -18.05
CA ASN A 147 3.61 7.19 -17.46
C ASN A 147 3.59 7.10 -15.93
N VAL A 148 4.47 7.87 -15.30
CA VAL A 148 4.57 8.01 -13.84
C VAL A 148 4.34 9.45 -13.47
N VAL A 149 3.30 9.72 -12.68
CA VAL A 149 2.93 11.08 -12.27
C VAL A 149 2.81 11.19 -10.77
N ARG A 150 3.32 12.27 -10.21
CA ARG A 150 3.10 12.61 -8.81
C ARG A 150 1.74 13.30 -8.67
N LEU A 151 0.78 12.65 -8.02
CA LEU A 151 -0.56 13.18 -7.82
C LEU A 151 -0.61 14.26 -6.74
N SER A 152 0.18 14.09 -5.68
CA SER A 152 0.18 15.02 -4.54
C SER A 152 1.52 14.97 -3.83
N ARG A 153 1.81 16.01 -3.03
CA ARG A 153 2.86 16.02 -2.03
C ARG A 153 2.29 16.61 -0.75
N LYS A 154 2.53 15.96 0.36
CA LYS A 154 2.21 16.47 1.68
C LYS A 154 3.47 16.47 2.53
N GLU A 155 3.71 17.58 3.20
CA GLU A 155 4.78 17.72 4.19
C GLU A 155 4.15 17.57 5.57
N TRP A 156 4.79 16.76 6.41
CA TRP A 156 4.41 16.54 7.78
C TRP A 156 5.53 17.03 8.66
N VAL A 157 5.18 17.76 9.69
CA VAL A 157 6.16 18.04 10.75
C VAL A 157 6.46 16.71 11.42
N MET A 158 7.73 16.33 11.43
CA MET A 158 8.17 15.11 12.10
C MET A 158 7.84 15.22 13.60
N PRO A 159 7.17 14.22 14.19
CA PRO A 159 6.96 14.20 15.63
C PRO A 159 8.29 14.28 16.38
N LYS A 160 8.31 15.02 17.49
CA LYS A 160 9.56 15.22 18.26
C LYS A 160 10.17 13.90 18.75
N GLU A 161 9.31 12.96 19.13
CA GLU A 161 9.72 11.62 19.54
C GLU A 161 10.46 10.90 18.41
N LEU A 162 9.93 10.91 17.21
CA LEU A 162 10.58 10.29 16.06
C LEU A 162 11.85 11.05 15.65
N ALA A 163 11.83 12.38 15.67
CA ALA A 163 12.99 13.20 15.34
C ALA A 163 14.18 12.92 16.26
N SER A 164 13.94 12.75 17.57
CA SER A 164 14.99 12.45 18.55
C SER A 164 15.68 11.11 18.31
N HIS A 165 14.96 10.12 17.75
CA HIS A 165 15.55 8.80 17.41
C HIS A 165 16.39 8.82 16.12
N LEU A 166 16.24 9.84 15.29
CA LEU A 166 16.99 9.97 14.02
C LEU A 166 18.24 10.85 14.16
N GLU A 167 18.43 11.52 15.30
CA GLU A 167 19.60 12.36 15.59
C GLU A 167 20.76 11.57 16.26
N GLU A 168 20.53 10.33 16.69
CA GLU A 168 21.51 9.39 17.28
C GLU A 168 22.17 8.51 16.20
#